data_11b5cba1bb29a384d07cefef89e1c45a
#
_entry.id   11b5cba1bb29a384d07cefef89e1c45a
#
_cell.length_a   1.000
_cell.length_b   1.000
_cell.length_c   1.000
_cell.angle_alpha   90.00
_cell.angle_beta   90.00
_cell.angle_gamma   90.00
#
_symmetry.space_group_name_H-M   'P 1'
#
loop_
_entity.id
_entity.type
_entity.pdbx_description
1 polymer ?
#
loop_
_entity_poly.entity_id
_entity_poly.type
_entity_poly.pdbx_seq_one_letter_code
_entity_poly.pdbx_strand_id
1 'polypeptide(L)'
;MLLVIDVGNTNIVLGVYDKTELVGHWRISTDRVRTTDEYGMLMMNLFFHDRKVDVKDINAIIISSVVPPLMPTLERVCLRYFNVNPLIVGPGTKTGIAIKYDNPREVGADRIVNAVAAHELYKGDLIIIDFGTATTYCAVQGNGDYMGGVITPGVTISAEALFQRAAKLPLSLIHISEPTRP
;
A
#
# COMPACT_ATOMS: atom_id res chain seq x y z
N MET A 1 -16.38 -11.77 1.17
CA MET A 1 -14.99 -11.37 1.48
C MET A 1 -14.68 -9.98 0.91
N LEU A 2 -13.75 -9.25 1.53
CA LEU A 2 -13.26 -7.95 1.07
C LEU A 2 -11.85 -8.11 0.50
N LEU A 3 -11.63 -7.70 -0.76
CA LEU A 3 -10.31 -7.55 -1.34
C LEU A 3 -9.80 -6.12 -1.11
N VAL A 4 -8.64 -5.99 -0.50
CA VAL A 4 -7.92 -4.71 -0.34
C VAL A 4 -6.71 -4.70 -1.27
N ILE A 5 -6.50 -3.59 -1.98
CA ILE A 5 -5.41 -3.42 -2.94
C ILE A 5 -4.67 -2.13 -2.56
N ASP A 6 -3.41 -2.25 -2.19
CA ASP A 6 -2.53 -1.10 -1.98
C ASP A 6 -1.51 -1.02 -3.12
N VAL A 7 -1.55 0.09 -3.87
CA VAL A 7 -0.80 0.29 -5.11
C VAL A 7 0.32 1.29 -4.88
N GLY A 8 1.48 0.75 -4.53
CA GLY A 8 2.72 1.51 -4.40
C GLY A 8 3.49 1.63 -5.72
N ASN A 9 4.51 2.49 -5.75
CA ASN A 9 5.36 2.68 -6.93
C ASN A 9 6.18 1.44 -7.32
N THR A 10 6.53 0.59 -6.36
CA THR A 10 7.36 -0.60 -6.56
C THR A 10 6.54 -1.88 -6.51
N ASN A 11 5.59 -1.98 -5.59
CA ASN A 11 4.79 -3.16 -5.36
C ASN A 11 3.32 -2.82 -5.24
N ILE A 12 2.47 -3.76 -5.68
CA ILE A 12 1.06 -3.83 -5.35
C ILE A 12 0.90 -4.92 -4.29
N VAL A 13 0.28 -4.58 -3.17
CA VAL A 13 -0.05 -5.52 -2.09
C VAL A 13 -1.54 -5.83 -2.16
N LEU A 14 -1.87 -7.11 -2.11
CA LEU A 14 -3.23 -7.63 -2.11
C LEU A 14 -3.50 -8.28 -0.75
N GLY A 15 -4.65 -8.02 -0.17
CA GLY A 15 -5.12 -8.69 1.04
C GLY A 15 -6.60 -9.08 0.89
N VAL A 16 -6.95 -10.29 1.31
CA VAL A 16 -8.34 -10.72 1.35
C VAL A 16 -8.75 -10.93 2.79
N TYR A 17 -9.83 -10.28 3.17
CA TYR A 17 -10.41 -10.38 4.50
C TYR A 17 -11.76 -11.10 4.46
N ASP A 18 -11.94 -12.04 5.37
CA ASP A 18 -13.27 -12.52 5.77
C ASP A 18 -13.64 -11.85 7.09
N LYS A 19 -14.57 -10.90 7.02
CA LYS A 19 -14.90 -10.00 8.14
C LYS A 19 -13.65 -9.26 8.64
N THR A 20 -13.11 -9.63 9.78
CA THR A 20 -11.92 -9.04 10.41
C THR A 20 -10.66 -9.89 10.28
N GLU A 21 -10.77 -11.11 9.75
CA GLU A 21 -9.65 -12.02 9.59
C GLU A 21 -9.00 -11.86 8.22
N LEU A 22 -7.68 -11.67 8.20
CA LEU A 22 -6.88 -11.67 6.98
C LEU A 22 -6.65 -13.13 6.56
N VAL A 23 -7.38 -13.58 5.53
CA VAL A 23 -7.33 -14.98 5.07
C VAL A 23 -6.23 -15.24 4.04
N GLY A 24 -5.77 -14.20 3.34
CA GLY A 24 -4.66 -14.31 2.40
C GLY A 24 -4.06 -12.96 2.06
N HIS A 25 -2.76 -12.94 1.76
CA HIS A 25 -2.09 -11.74 1.27
C HIS A 25 -0.99 -12.08 0.26
N TRP A 26 -0.79 -11.20 -0.71
CA TRP A 26 0.20 -11.37 -1.77
C TRP A 26 0.83 -10.05 -2.13
N ARG A 27 2.00 -10.11 -2.71
CA ARG A 27 2.73 -8.96 -3.24
C ARG A 27 3.16 -9.25 -4.66
N ILE A 28 2.86 -8.31 -5.56
CA ILE A 28 3.27 -8.34 -6.96
C ILE A 28 4.00 -7.06 -7.32
N SER A 29 4.84 -7.09 -8.34
CA SER A 29 5.52 -5.90 -8.83
C SER A 29 4.54 -4.94 -9.48
N THR A 30 4.71 -3.64 -9.25
CA THR A 30 4.00 -2.60 -9.97
C THR A 30 4.60 -2.47 -11.37
N ASP A 31 3.79 -2.76 -12.38
CA ASP A 31 4.17 -2.65 -13.78
C ASP A 31 3.12 -1.81 -14.52
N ARG A 32 3.53 -0.61 -14.96
CA ARG A 32 2.63 0.38 -15.57
C ARG A 32 2.21 0.05 -16.99
N VAL A 33 2.87 -0.91 -17.63
CA VAL A 33 2.57 -1.32 -19.02
C VAL A 33 1.70 -2.58 -19.07
N ARG A 34 1.52 -3.28 -17.95
CA ARG A 34 0.64 -4.45 -17.89
C ARG A 34 -0.80 -4.08 -18.22
N THR A 35 -1.40 -4.94 -19.01
CA THR A 35 -2.81 -4.85 -19.40
C THR A 35 -3.76 -5.29 -18.28
N THR A 36 -5.03 -4.98 -18.43
CA THR A 36 -6.11 -5.47 -17.56
C THR A 36 -6.11 -6.99 -17.43
N ASP A 37 -5.86 -7.70 -18.55
CA ASP A 37 -5.92 -9.16 -18.55
C ASP A 37 -4.70 -9.79 -17.87
N GLU A 38 -3.52 -9.21 -18.03
CA GLU A 38 -2.32 -9.68 -17.32
C GLU A 38 -2.46 -9.53 -15.80
N TYR A 39 -2.93 -8.39 -15.30
CA TYR A 39 -3.20 -8.22 -13.88
C TYR A 39 -4.33 -9.13 -13.40
N GLY A 40 -5.43 -9.20 -14.16
CA GLY A 40 -6.57 -10.05 -13.81
C GLY A 40 -6.17 -11.52 -13.68
N MET A 41 -5.50 -12.07 -14.69
CA MET A 41 -5.05 -13.45 -14.67
C MET A 41 -4.01 -13.71 -13.57
N LEU A 42 -3.12 -12.75 -13.31
CA LEU A 42 -2.15 -12.88 -12.21
C LEU A 42 -2.86 -12.97 -10.86
N MET A 43 -3.82 -12.08 -10.58
CA MET A 43 -4.60 -12.12 -9.33
C MET A 43 -5.42 -13.41 -9.21
N MET A 44 -6.10 -13.82 -10.29
CA MET A 44 -6.87 -15.06 -10.32
C MET A 44 -6.00 -16.28 -10.01
N ASN A 45 -4.80 -16.36 -10.57
CA ASN A 45 -3.86 -17.45 -10.31
C ASN A 45 -3.38 -17.47 -8.86
N LEU A 46 -3.08 -16.30 -8.27
CA LEU A 46 -2.68 -16.20 -6.87
C LEU A 46 -3.79 -16.71 -5.95
N PHE A 47 -5.04 -16.32 -6.19
CA PHE A 47 -6.19 -16.74 -5.39
C PHE A 47 -6.53 -18.22 -5.60
N PHE A 48 -6.39 -18.72 -6.83
CA PHE A 48 -6.62 -20.13 -7.13
C PHE A 48 -5.65 -21.07 -6.38
N HIS A 49 -4.40 -20.66 -6.24
CA HIS A 49 -3.40 -21.44 -5.51
C HIS A 49 -3.59 -21.37 -3.98
N ASP A 50 -4.24 -20.34 -3.49
CA ASP A 50 -4.62 -20.24 -2.08
C ASP A 50 -6.05 -20.75 -1.89
N ARG A 51 -6.16 -22.01 -1.47
CA ARG A 51 -7.46 -22.73 -1.31
C ARG A 51 -8.43 -22.06 -0.32
N LYS A 52 -8.01 -21.02 0.39
CA LYS A 52 -8.84 -20.29 1.34
C LYS A 52 -9.68 -19.18 0.69
N VAL A 53 -9.36 -18.80 -0.55
CA VAL A 53 -10.02 -17.69 -1.23
C VAL A 53 -10.74 -18.20 -2.47
N ASP A 54 -12.07 -18.21 -2.44
CA ASP A 54 -12.87 -18.31 -3.66
C ASP A 54 -13.16 -16.88 -4.18
N VAL A 55 -12.78 -16.63 -5.41
CA VAL A 55 -13.00 -15.32 -6.07
C VAL A 55 -14.48 -14.93 -6.07
N LYS A 56 -15.40 -15.88 -6.12
CA LYS A 56 -16.84 -15.65 -6.07
C LYS A 56 -17.34 -15.07 -4.75
N ASP A 57 -16.56 -15.26 -3.69
CA ASP A 57 -16.90 -14.74 -2.35
C ASP A 57 -16.45 -13.29 -2.18
N ILE A 58 -15.63 -12.75 -3.11
CA ILE A 58 -15.21 -11.36 -3.09
C ILE A 58 -16.37 -10.48 -3.56
N ASN A 59 -17.00 -9.79 -2.63
CA ASN A 59 -18.17 -8.94 -2.89
C ASN A 59 -17.92 -7.45 -2.67
N ALA A 60 -16.72 -7.09 -2.20
CA ALA A 60 -16.28 -5.71 -2.03
C ALA A 60 -14.78 -5.59 -2.33
N ILE A 61 -14.39 -4.46 -2.94
CA ILE A 61 -12.98 -4.16 -3.24
C ILE A 61 -12.71 -2.72 -2.82
N ILE A 62 -11.58 -2.49 -2.14
CA ILE A 62 -11.07 -1.16 -1.84
C ILE A 62 -9.64 -1.02 -2.38
N ILE A 63 -9.36 0.13 -3.00
CA ILE A 63 -8.05 0.43 -3.58
C ILE A 63 -7.48 1.70 -2.95
N SER A 64 -6.29 1.61 -2.38
CA SER A 64 -5.40 2.72 -2.08
C SER A 64 -4.32 2.80 -3.17
N SER A 65 -4.03 3.98 -3.70
CA SER A 65 -3.03 4.09 -4.78
C SER A 65 -2.28 5.41 -4.74
N VAL A 66 -0.97 5.31 -4.97
CA VAL A 66 -0.07 6.43 -5.29
C VAL A 66 0.45 6.36 -6.73
N VAL A 67 -0.20 5.55 -7.59
CA VAL A 67 0.14 5.38 -9.01
C VAL A 67 -1.08 5.66 -9.89
N PRO A 68 -1.49 6.93 -10.07
CA PRO A 68 -2.69 7.29 -10.83
C PRO A 68 -2.78 6.69 -12.22
N PRO A 69 -1.69 6.57 -13.02
CA PRO A 69 -1.77 5.99 -14.36
C PRO A 69 -2.23 4.53 -14.41
N LEU A 70 -2.11 3.80 -13.30
CA LEU A 70 -2.50 2.38 -13.23
C LEU A 70 -3.98 2.20 -12.87
N MET A 71 -4.61 3.23 -12.32
CA MET A 71 -5.98 3.13 -11.82
C MET A 71 -7.00 2.65 -12.86
N PRO A 72 -7.04 3.20 -14.11
CA PRO A 72 -8.01 2.73 -15.09
C PRO A 72 -7.88 1.25 -15.44
N THR A 73 -6.65 0.70 -15.35
CA THR A 73 -6.38 -0.72 -15.58
C THR A 73 -6.93 -1.55 -14.42
N LEU A 74 -6.64 -1.17 -13.18
CA LEU A 74 -7.09 -1.91 -11.98
C LEU A 74 -8.60 -1.84 -11.78
N GLU A 75 -9.24 -0.70 -12.06
CA GLU A 75 -10.70 -0.59 -12.04
C GLU A 75 -11.34 -1.58 -13.02
N ARG A 76 -10.79 -1.67 -14.25
CA ARG A 76 -11.26 -2.67 -15.23
C ARG A 76 -11.00 -4.10 -14.79
N VAL A 77 -9.90 -4.38 -14.08
CA VAL A 77 -9.66 -5.70 -13.46
C VAL A 77 -10.78 -6.03 -12.48
N CYS A 78 -11.11 -5.10 -11.59
CA CYS A 78 -12.15 -5.30 -10.58
C CYS A 78 -13.51 -5.59 -11.22
N LEU A 79 -13.88 -4.83 -12.23
CA LEU A 79 -15.15 -5.04 -12.95
C LEU A 79 -15.17 -6.34 -13.75
N ARG A 80 -14.12 -6.63 -14.51
CA ARG A 80 -14.10 -7.74 -15.46
C ARG A 80 -13.92 -9.10 -14.80
N TYR A 81 -13.05 -9.18 -13.79
CA TYR A 81 -12.65 -10.44 -13.17
C TYR A 81 -13.40 -10.74 -11.87
N PHE A 82 -13.86 -9.71 -11.17
CA PHE A 82 -14.54 -9.85 -9.89
C PHE A 82 -16.02 -9.41 -9.95
N ASN A 83 -16.42 -8.72 -11.02
CA ASN A 83 -17.76 -8.11 -11.17
C ASN A 83 -18.11 -7.16 -10.00
N VAL A 84 -17.13 -6.45 -9.47
CA VAL A 84 -17.25 -5.52 -8.33
C VAL A 84 -16.72 -4.15 -8.71
N ASN A 85 -17.48 -3.09 -8.43
CA ASN A 85 -17.00 -1.72 -8.49
C ASN A 85 -16.14 -1.43 -7.27
N PRO A 86 -14.85 -1.07 -7.43
CA PRO A 86 -13.99 -0.80 -6.30
C PRO A 86 -14.31 0.56 -5.66
N LEU A 87 -14.18 0.64 -4.33
CA LEU A 87 -14.05 1.90 -3.62
C LEU A 87 -12.60 2.38 -3.74
N ILE A 88 -12.38 3.56 -4.31
CA ILE A 88 -11.05 4.15 -4.43
C ILE A 88 -10.86 5.15 -3.30
N VAL A 89 -9.80 4.96 -2.51
CA VAL A 89 -9.42 5.92 -1.46
C VAL A 89 -8.82 7.16 -2.11
N GLY A 90 -9.42 8.30 -1.87
CA GLY A 90 -9.00 9.57 -2.46
C GLY A 90 -9.67 10.77 -1.82
N PRO A 91 -9.45 11.97 -2.40
CA PRO A 91 -10.07 13.19 -1.89
C PRO A 91 -11.59 13.06 -1.82
N GLY A 92 -12.15 13.30 -0.63
CA GLY A 92 -13.60 13.19 -0.38
C GLY A 92 -14.04 11.84 0.19
N THR A 93 -13.16 10.84 0.26
CA THR A 93 -13.45 9.60 0.98
C THR A 93 -13.59 9.90 2.49
N LYS A 94 -14.72 9.49 3.07
CA LYS A 94 -14.97 9.65 4.51
C LYS A 94 -14.17 8.60 5.29
N THR A 95 -12.99 8.97 5.73
CA THR A 95 -12.05 8.06 6.43
C THR A 95 -12.15 8.13 7.96
N GLY A 96 -12.89 9.10 8.50
CA GLY A 96 -12.95 9.36 9.95
C GLY A 96 -11.75 10.17 10.48
N ILE A 97 -10.74 10.41 9.64
CA ILE A 97 -9.56 11.22 9.96
C ILE A 97 -9.71 12.63 9.36
N ALA A 98 -9.49 13.67 10.16
CA ALA A 98 -9.46 15.04 9.67
C ALA A 98 -8.03 15.43 9.27
N ILE A 99 -7.83 15.77 7.99
CA ILE A 99 -6.51 16.16 7.48
C ILE A 99 -6.29 17.65 7.76
N LYS A 100 -5.37 17.97 8.65
CA LYS A 100 -4.98 19.34 9.07
C LYS A 100 -3.74 19.84 8.33
N TYR A 101 -3.40 19.22 7.22
CA TYR A 101 -2.30 19.64 6.36
C TYR A 101 -2.70 20.83 5.50
N ASP A 102 -1.76 21.74 5.20
CA ASP A 102 -2.03 22.97 4.43
C ASP A 102 -2.71 22.70 3.09
N ASN A 103 -2.26 21.65 2.39
CA ASN A 103 -2.92 21.16 1.19
C ASN A 103 -3.30 19.67 1.36
N PRO A 104 -4.53 19.36 1.81
CA PRO A 104 -4.97 17.98 2.05
C PRO A 104 -4.89 17.06 0.82
N ARG A 105 -4.91 17.64 -0.39
CA ARG A 105 -4.84 16.86 -1.64
C ARG A 105 -3.45 16.33 -1.96
N GLU A 106 -2.42 16.86 -1.30
CA GLU A 106 -1.03 16.39 -1.47
C GLU A 106 -0.70 15.18 -0.60
N VAL A 107 -1.57 14.82 0.34
CA VAL A 107 -1.37 13.64 1.17
C VAL A 107 -1.70 12.40 0.37
N GLY A 108 -0.72 11.53 0.15
CA GLY A 108 -0.90 10.27 -0.54
C GLY A 108 -1.94 9.37 0.16
N ALA A 109 -2.69 8.60 -0.64
CA ALA A 109 -3.71 7.69 -0.12
C ALA A 109 -3.12 6.64 0.84
N ASP A 110 -1.91 6.13 0.57
CA ASP A 110 -1.13 5.23 1.42
C ASP A 110 -0.95 5.78 2.84
N ARG A 111 -0.58 7.07 2.96
CA ARG A 111 -0.40 7.72 4.26
C ARG A 111 -1.73 7.89 5.02
N ILE A 112 -2.81 8.14 4.28
CA ILE A 112 -4.15 8.28 4.87
C ILE A 112 -4.63 6.93 5.40
N VAL A 113 -4.52 5.84 4.63
CA VAL A 113 -4.98 4.51 5.09
C VAL A 113 -4.15 4.01 6.26
N ASN A 114 -2.84 4.26 6.27
CA ASN A 114 -1.97 3.95 7.40
C ASN A 114 -2.39 4.73 8.65
N ALA A 115 -2.73 6.02 8.51
CA ALA A 115 -3.21 6.85 9.61
C ALA A 115 -4.55 6.36 10.18
N VAL A 116 -5.49 5.99 9.31
CA VAL A 116 -6.79 5.41 9.71
C VAL A 116 -6.56 4.12 10.51
N ALA A 117 -5.77 3.20 9.98
CA ALA A 117 -5.51 1.92 10.62
C ALA A 117 -4.80 2.09 11.98
N ALA A 118 -3.78 2.95 12.04
CA ALA A 118 -3.04 3.20 13.26
C ALA A 118 -3.92 3.86 14.33
N HIS A 119 -4.75 4.85 13.96
CA HIS A 119 -5.67 5.51 14.89
C HIS A 119 -6.72 4.55 15.46
N GLU A 120 -7.22 3.60 14.64
CA GLU A 120 -8.18 2.60 15.09
C GLU A 120 -7.54 1.57 16.03
N LEU A 121 -6.33 1.11 15.72
CA LEU A 121 -5.63 0.08 16.47
C LEU A 121 -4.97 0.60 17.77
N TYR A 122 -4.45 1.83 17.72
CA TYR A 122 -3.70 2.43 18.82
C TYR A 122 -4.37 3.71 19.27
N LYS A 123 -4.44 3.93 20.57
CA LYS A 123 -5.05 5.13 21.15
C LYS A 123 -3.98 6.18 21.50
N GLY A 124 -4.37 7.46 21.48
CA GLY A 124 -3.49 8.58 21.79
C GLY A 124 -2.78 9.16 20.57
N ASP A 125 -1.78 10.00 20.82
CA ASP A 125 -0.97 10.63 19.78
C ASP A 125 -0.01 9.61 19.17
N LEU A 126 0.11 9.60 17.83
CA LEU A 126 0.86 8.59 17.09
C LEU A 126 1.86 9.23 16.16
N ILE A 127 3.03 8.60 16.07
CA ILE A 127 3.97 8.76 14.96
C ILE A 127 4.00 7.46 14.18
N ILE A 128 3.61 7.51 12.92
CA ILE A 128 3.57 6.36 12.03
C ILE A 128 4.80 6.43 11.12
N ILE A 129 5.59 5.38 11.10
CA ILE A 129 6.77 5.28 10.26
C ILE A 129 6.54 4.13 9.27
N ASP A 130 6.59 4.45 7.97
CA ASP A 130 6.46 3.47 6.91
C ASP A 130 7.78 3.38 6.12
N PHE A 131 8.36 2.18 6.10
CA PHE A 131 9.60 1.86 5.39
C PHE A 131 9.30 1.27 4.02
N GLY A 132 9.34 2.09 2.99
CA GLY A 132 9.11 1.70 1.60
C GLY A 132 10.19 2.21 0.66
N THR A 133 9.81 2.48 -0.58
CA THR A 133 10.62 3.20 -1.57
C THR A 133 11.07 4.55 -1.03
N ALA A 134 10.19 5.26 -0.35
CA ALA A 134 10.48 6.36 0.56
C ALA A 134 10.23 5.91 2.00
N THR A 135 10.90 6.51 2.98
CA THR A 135 10.51 6.40 4.38
C THR A 135 9.63 7.59 4.71
N THR A 136 8.41 7.33 5.15
CA THR A 136 7.46 8.37 5.53
C THR A 136 7.25 8.40 7.04
N TYR A 137 7.10 9.59 7.58
CA TYR A 137 6.78 9.84 8.98
C TYR A 137 5.50 10.65 9.04
N CYS A 138 4.47 10.16 9.71
CA CYS A 138 3.18 10.83 9.81
C CYS A 138 2.80 11.02 11.27
N ALA A 139 2.30 12.23 11.61
CA ALA A 139 1.81 12.54 12.94
C ALA A 139 0.28 12.55 12.94
N VAL A 140 -0.32 11.82 13.87
CA VAL A 140 -1.78 11.76 14.09
C VAL A 140 -2.05 12.00 15.55
N GLN A 141 -2.94 12.95 15.86
CA GLN A 141 -3.38 13.21 17.22
C GLN A 141 -4.40 12.18 17.70
N GLY A 142 -4.52 12.03 19.01
CA GLY A 142 -5.45 11.09 19.62
C GLY A 142 -6.94 11.32 19.29
N ASN A 143 -7.30 12.51 18.84
CA ASN A 143 -8.63 12.85 18.35
C ASN A 143 -8.87 12.47 16.87
N GLY A 144 -7.86 11.89 16.18
CA GLY A 144 -7.92 11.51 14.77
C GLY A 144 -7.48 12.63 13.80
N ASP A 145 -6.92 13.74 14.28
CA ASP A 145 -6.40 14.77 13.38
C ASP A 145 -5.04 14.36 12.81
N TYR A 146 -4.98 14.25 11.48
CA TYR A 146 -3.73 14.05 10.75
C TYR A 146 -3.00 15.39 10.59
N MET A 147 -1.89 15.56 11.34
CA MET A 147 -1.17 16.82 11.43
C MET A 147 -0.17 17.06 10.32
N GLY A 148 0.14 16.02 9.53
CA GLY A 148 1.14 16.10 8.46
C GLY A 148 2.25 15.06 8.61
N GLY A 149 3.36 15.29 7.93
CA GLY A 149 4.50 14.40 8.04
C GLY A 149 5.63 14.73 7.09
N VAL A 150 6.68 13.93 7.16
CA VAL A 150 7.92 14.09 6.39
C VAL A 150 8.11 12.88 5.50
N ILE A 151 8.68 13.09 4.32
CA ILE A 151 9.08 12.05 3.39
C ILE A 151 10.59 12.14 3.21
N THR A 152 11.28 11.03 3.41
CA THR A 152 12.72 10.91 3.19
C THR A 152 13.00 9.78 2.20
N PRO A 153 14.18 9.73 1.56
CA PRO A 153 14.56 8.58 0.75
C PRO A 153 14.49 7.29 1.57
N GLY A 154 13.99 6.21 0.98
CA GLY A 154 13.99 4.90 1.62
C GLY A 154 15.41 4.34 1.80
N VAL A 155 15.54 3.29 2.61
CA VAL A 155 16.84 2.71 2.99
C VAL A 155 17.65 2.31 1.75
N THR A 156 17.02 1.63 0.78
CA THR A 156 17.69 1.19 -0.45
C THR A 156 18.18 2.38 -1.28
N ILE A 157 17.32 3.36 -1.53
CA ILE A 157 17.67 4.57 -2.29
C ILE A 157 18.80 5.34 -1.60
N SER A 158 18.76 5.45 -0.27
CA SER A 158 19.80 6.12 0.51
C SER A 158 21.15 5.41 0.38
N ALA A 159 21.14 4.08 0.46
CA ALA A 159 22.35 3.26 0.33
C ALA A 159 22.93 3.37 -1.10
N GLU A 160 22.09 3.28 -2.13
CA GLU A 160 22.50 3.42 -3.52
C GLU A 160 23.06 4.82 -3.82
N ALA A 161 22.38 5.88 -3.35
CA ALA A 161 22.85 7.25 -3.51
C ALA A 161 24.19 7.49 -2.83
N LEU A 162 24.40 6.93 -1.63
CA LEU A 162 25.65 7.01 -0.92
C LEU A 162 26.77 6.28 -1.67
N PHE A 163 26.52 5.08 -2.16
CA PHE A 163 27.46 4.30 -2.98
C PHE A 163 27.87 5.05 -4.25
N GLN A 164 26.89 5.62 -4.97
CA GLN A 164 27.16 6.38 -6.21
C GLN A 164 27.97 7.67 -5.99
N ARG A 165 27.85 8.28 -4.82
CA ARG A 165 28.49 9.59 -4.51
C ARG A 165 29.77 9.47 -3.69
N ALA A 166 30.00 8.35 -3.01
CA ALA A 166 31.17 8.17 -2.18
C ALA A 166 32.29 7.42 -2.95
N ALA A 167 33.48 8.00 -3.00
CA ALA A 167 34.60 7.49 -3.80
C ALA A 167 35.16 6.12 -3.31
N LYS A 168 34.83 5.66 -2.09
CA LYS A 168 35.44 4.47 -1.46
C LYS A 168 34.51 3.63 -0.59
N LEU A 169 33.18 3.78 -0.70
CA LEU A 169 32.25 2.96 0.09
C LEU A 169 31.73 1.79 -0.75
N PRO A 170 32.00 0.52 -0.37
CA PRO A 170 31.40 -0.63 -1.05
C PRO A 170 29.91 -0.72 -0.71
N LEU A 171 29.09 -1.10 -1.70
CA LEU A 171 27.70 -1.44 -1.46
C LEU A 171 27.66 -2.84 -0.82
N SER A 172 27.52 -2.90 0.50
CA SER A 172 27.37 -4.16 1.23
C SER A 172 25.90 -4.33 1.66
N LEU A 173 25.07 -4.79 0.73
CA LEU A 173 23.65 -5.11 1.02
C LEU A 173 23.48 -6.49 1.66
N ILE A 174 24.50 -7.36 1.59
CA ILE A 174 24.43 -8.75 2.04
C ILE A 174 24.20 -8.85 3.56
N HIS A 175 24.74 -7.93 4.36
CA HIS A 175 24.57 -7.95 5.79
C HIS A 175 23.27 -7.28 6.30
N ILE A 176 22.51 -6.65 5.41
CA ILE A 176 21.24 -5.99 5.75
C ILE A 176 20.04 -6.90 5.42
N SER A 177 20.19 -7.84 4.48
CA SER A 177 19.09 -8.66 3.95
C SER A 177 18.95 -10.05 4.59
N GLU A 178 19.91 -10.52 5.37
CA GLU A 178 19.75 -11.76 6.14
C GLU A 178 19.89 -11.49 7.64
N PRO A 179 18.77 -11.37 8.37
CA PRO A 179 18.83 -11.61 9.80
C PRO A 179 19.23 -13.07 9.98
N THR A 180 20.44 -13.32 10.50
CA THR A 180 20.83 -14.62 11.03
C THR A 180 19.72 -15.08 11.98
N ARG A 181 18.87 -16.00 11.51
CA ARG A 181 17.99 -16.74 12.42
C ARG A 181 18.89 -17.66 13.25
N PRO A 182 18.74 -17.63 14.61
CA PRO A 182 19.31 -18.66 15.45
C PRO A 182 18.66 -20.00 15.17
#